data_c9690b341691a343c3f5d4f4e09733de
#
_entry.id   c9690b341691a343c3f5d4f4e09733de
#
_cell.length_a   1.000
_cell.length_b   1.000
_cell.length_c   1.000
_cell.angle_alpha   90.00
_cell.angle_beta   90.00
_cell.angle_gamma   90.00
#
_symmetry.space_group_name_H-M   'P 1'
#
loop_
_entity.id
_entity.type
_entity.pdbx_description
1 polymer ?
#
loop_
_entity_poly.entity_id
_entity_poly.type
_entity_poly.pdbx_seq_one_letter_code
_entity_poly.pdbx_strand_id
1 'polypeptide(L)'
;MLEEFQKTLGKISKDLRESEKELIKLVVDLVRFESENPPVKDYEIQLFIRDFLREAGAKTELHDPGDNAWALTSSFGEGKDGLILYGHADVVPAGNPSKWIYPPFSGVIIGDRIYGRGTSDMKAGLAAELFVYKLLYQNDVKLPGKLEFVSVLDEENWHKTPIGWNTSDWLLSTGKLTGRACIMGEQSGIKKICIGERGDYWVKLTCFAQPRHGSAPVYDDNACVKLFRAIERIHDAIKDLKVEPPKEIKNVVYESPKHIAEDLKGTGVELSFDELLQILVKPTMNVGVFRGGEMINIVPDSCEAQIAFCVPLGMKRQELHEIVKSKIGDVSLELLGESQSDPSYTSPSAKIVQVLKQSAQSVLGETPALYVTQGTSDANVFRKHGIDTVFYGPGDFANTHAFNDSVSIKAVTAIAQVYLKTVFEYFS
;
A
#
# COMPACT_ATOMS: atom_id res chain seq x y z
N MET A 1 20.48 25.80 19.18
CA MET A 1 19.37 25.10 18.50
C MET A 1 19.84 23.77 17.89
N LEU A 2 20.72 23.76 16.86
CA LEU A 2 21.21 22.50 16.25
C LEU A 2 21.91 21.55 17.26
N GLU A 3 22.76 22.06 18.12
CA GLU A 3 23.49 21.26 19.11
C GLU A 3 22.55 20.63 20.16
N GLU A 4 21.54 21.37 20.59
CA GLU A 4 20.50 20.90 21.50
C GLU A 4 19.62 19.83 20.83
N PHE A 5 19.31 20.03 19.55
CA PHE A 5 18.52 19.09 18.74
C PHE A 5 19.26 17.76 18.56
N GLN A 6 20.57 17.81 18.27
CA GLN A 6 21.42 16.62 18.18
C GLN A 6 21.56 15.89 19.54
N LYS A 7 21.67 16.64 20.66
CA LYS A 7 21.70 16.06 22.00
C LYS A 7 20.40 15.33 22.32
N THR A 8 19.25 15.95 21.96
CA THR A 8 17.93 15.35 22.15
C THR A 8 17.77 14.08 21.31
N LEU A 9 18.18 14.10 20.04
CA LEU A 9 18.20 12.90 19.19
C LEU A 9 19.06 11.78 19.82
N GLY A 10 20.25 12.10 20.31
CA GLY A 10 21.12 11.12 20.97
C GLY A 10 20.48 10.45 22.19
N LYS A 11 19.78 11.23 23.02
CA LYS A 11 19.02 10.73 24.18
C LYS A 11 17.91 9.80 23.73
N ILE A 12 17.02 10.23 22.84
CA ILE A 12 15.86 9.45 22.42
C ILE A 12 16.28 8.20 21.64
N SER A 13 17.37 8.27 20.85
CA SER A 13 17.95 7.09 20.19
C SER A 13 18.45 6.04 21.20
N LYS A 14 18.95 6.48 22.36
CA LYS A 14 19.30 5.59 23.44
C LYS A 14 18.05 4.99 24.08
N ASP A 15 17.07 5.82 24.41
CA ASP A 15 15.78 5.40 24.99
C ASP A 15 15.09 4.36 24.09
N LEU A 16 15.07 4.59 22.77
CA LEU A 16 14.51 3.65 21.79
C LEU A 16 15.21 2.27 21.82
N ARG A 17 16.56 2.25 21.91
CA ARG A 17 17.31 0.99 22.00
C ARG A 17 17.05 0.26 23.33
N GLU A 18 16.96 1.00 24.43
CA GLU A 18 16.68 0.43 25.76
C GLU A 18 15.24 -0.11 25.85
N SER A 19 14.31 0.45 25.07
CA SER A 19 12.89 0.07 24.99
C SER A 19 12.58 -0.90 23.84
N GLU A 20 13.57 -1.57 23.24
CA GLU A 20 13.36 -2.52 22.14
C GLU A 20 12.28 -3.56 22.45
N LYS A 21 12.27 -4.08 23.69
CA LYS A 21 11.29 -5.08 24.13
C LYS A 21 9.85 -4.54 24.10
N GLU A 22 9.68 -3.26 24.39
CA GLU A 22 8.37 -2.59 24.35
C GLU A 22 7.90 -2.42 22.90
N LEU A 23 8.79 -2.02 22.00
CA LEU A 23 8.52 -1.95 20.57
C LEU A 23 8.08 -3.33 20.03
N ILE A 24 8.83 -4.37 20.34
CA ILE A 24 8.51 -5.73 19.88
C ILE A 24 7.18 -6.23 20.48
N LYS A 25 6.93 -5.92 21.76
CA LYS A 25 5.63 -6.19 22.37
C LYS A 25 4.50 -5.48 21.66
N LEU A 26 4.69 -4.21 21.27
CA LEU A 26 3.69 -3.45 20.51
C LEU A 26 3.38 -4.12 19.17
N VAL A 27 4.38 -4.61 18.42
CA VAL A 27 4.14 -5.38 17.19
C VAL A 27 3.28 -6.61 17.48
N VAL A 28 3.63 -7.39 18.51
CA VAL A 28 2.89 -8.59 18.91
C VAL A 28 1.44 -8.24 19.29
N ASP A 29 1.26 -7.18 20.05
CA ASP A 29 -0.08 -6.75 20.50
C ASP A 29 -0.95 -6.33 19.29
N LEU A 30 -0.40 -5.57 18.34
CA LEU A 30 -1.12 -5.19 17.11
C LEU A 30 -1.46 -6.41 16.24
N VAL A 31 -0.55 -7.38 16.12
CA VAL A 31 -0.80 -8.61 15.34
C VAL A 31 -1.95 -9.44 15.91
N ARG A 32 -2.17 -9.39 17.21
CA ARG A 32 -3.25 -10.14 17.89
C ARG A 32 -4.66 -9.66 17.60
N PHE A 33 -4.81 -8.43 17.06
CA PHE A 33 -6.12 -7.97 16.58
C PHE A 33 -6.44 -8.63 15.23
N GLU A 34 -7.59 -9.29 15.16
CA GLU A 34 -8.12 -9.89 13.93
C GLU A 34 -8.78 -8.83 13.04
N SER A 35 -8.05 -7.79 12.69
CA SER A 35 -8.52 -6.65 11.91
C SER A 35 -8.60 -6.97 10.42
N GLU A 36 -9.22 -8.11 10.06
CA GLU A 36 -9.40 -8.53 8.68
C GLU A 36 -10.33 -7.59 7.91
N ASN A 37 -9.95 -7.27 6.67
CA ASN A 37 -10.71 -6.48 5.72
C ASN A 37 -10.61 -7.11 4.31
N PRO A 38 -11.70 -7.39 3.58
CA PRO A 38 -13.11 -7.30 3.96
C PRO A 38 -13.63 -8.47 4.80
N PRO A 39 -14.70 -8.28 5.56
CA PRO A 39 -15.27 -7.00 5.96
C PRO A 39 -14.52 -6.41 7.16
N VAL A 40 -14.49 -5.09 7.28
CA VAL A 40 -14.06 -4.46 8.56
C VAL A 40 -15.05 -4.87 9.65
N LYS A 41 -14.57 -5.61 10.65
CA LYS A 41 -15.43 -6.18 11.69
C LYS A 41 -15.63 -5.21 12.85
N ASP A 42 -14.56 -4.57 13.28
CA ASP A 42 -14.58 -3.62 14.38
C ASP A 42 -13.36 -2.69 14.34
N TYR A 43 -13.34 -1.74 15.24
CA TYR A 43 -12.28 -0.73 15.35
C TYR A 43 -11.48 -0.85 16.66
N GLU A 44 -11.52 -1.98 17.33
CA GLU A 44 -10.83 -2.18 18.63
C GLU A 44 -9.32 -1.91 18.52
N ILE A 45 -8.71 -2.25 17.40
CA ILE A 45 -7.31 -1.94 17.14
C ILE A 45 -7.05 -0.41 17.14
N GLN A 46 -7.98 0.40 16.62
CA GLN A 46 -7.86 1.86 16.67
C GLN A 46 -8.02 2.40 18.08
N LEU A 47 -8.89 1.77 18.90
CA LEU A 47 -9.01 2.11 20.32
C LEU A 47 -7.71 1.77 21.08
N PHE A 48 -7.10 0.64 20.78
CA PHE A 48 -5.80 0.26 21.35
C PHE A 48 -4.71 1.29 20.98
N ILE A 49 -4.59 1.68 19.70
CA ILE A 49 -3.64 2.69 19.22
C ILE A 49 -3.90 4.04 19.90
N ARG A 50 -5.17 4.44 20.02
CA ARG A 50 -5.58 5.64 20.74
C ARG A 50 -5.08 5.64 22.19
N ASP A 51 -5.34 4.55 22.90
CA ASP A 51 -5.02 4.45 24.32
C ASP A 51 -3.51 4.40 24.53
N PHE A 52 -2.76 3.71 23.65
CA PHE A 52 -1.31 3.70 23.65
C PHE A 52 -0.70 5.12 23.47
N LEU A 53 -1.28 5.96 22.63
CA LEU A 53 -0.83 7.35 22.46
C LEU A 53 -1.27 8.23 23.64
N ARG A 54 -2.47 8.00 24.19
CA ARG A 54 -2.99 8.76 25.34
C ARG A 54 -2.22 8.50 26.63
N GLU A 55 -1.67 7.32 26.80
CA GLU A 55 -0.74 7.04 27.90
C GLU A 55 0.49 7.96 27.89
N ALA A 56 0.93 8.41 26.70
CA ALA A 56 1.98 9.40 26.54
C ALA A 56 1.49 10.84 26.70
N GLY A 57 0.19 11.05 26.92
CA GLY A 57 -0.46 12.37 26.98
C GLY A 57 -0.84 12.95 25.61
N ALA A 58 -0.68 12.20 24.52
CA ALA A 58 -0.96 12.70 23.18
C ALA A 58 -2.47 12.93 22.96
N LYS A 59 -2.79 14.02 22.25
CA LYS A 59 -4.15 14.29 21.80
C LYS A 59 -4.41 13.45 20.54
N THR A 60 -5.52 12.73 20.56
CA THR A 60 -5.93 11.84 19.47
C THR A 60 -7.35 12.13 19.05
N GLU A 61 -7.64 12.03 17.76
CA GLU A 61 -8.99 12.09 17.20
C GLU A 61 -9.31 10.78 16.49
N LEU A 62 -10.49 10.21 16.76
CA LEU A 62 -11.06 9.10 16.00
C LEU A 62 -12.03 9.68 14.96
N HIS A 63 -11.97 9.16 13.76
CA HIS A 63 -12.79 9.55 12.63
C HIS A 63 -13.51 8.33 12.09
N ASP A 64 -14.79 8.48 11.79
CA ASP A 64 -15.59 7.51 11.06
C ASP A 64 -16.18 8.20 9.82
N PRO A 65 -15.56 8.05 8.65
CA PRO A 65 -16.12 8.58 7.42
C PRO A 65 -17.31 7.77 6.89
N GLY A 66 -17.68 6.66 7.51
CA GLY A 66 -18.73 5.74 7.14
C GLY A 66 -18.22 4.32 6.88
N ASP A 67 -19.14 3.36 6.87
CA ASP A 67 -18.90 1.93 6.58
C ASP A 67 -17.84 1.25 7.50
N ASN A 68 -17.68 1.74 8.74
CA ASN A 68 -16.66 1.30 9.69
C ASN A 68 -15.21 1.54 9.24
N ALA A 69 -14.97 2.41 8.27
CA ALA A 69 -13.66 2.79 7.79
C ALA A 69 -12.96 3.76 8.76
N TRP A 70 -12.80 3.32 10.00
CA TRP A 70 -12.25 4.13 11.09
C TRP A 70 -10.81 4.54 10.88
N ALA A 71 -10.51 5.80 11.19
CA ALA A 71 -9.16 6.30 11.26
C ALA A 71 -8.88 6.96 12.62
N LEU A 72 -7.60 6.98 12.98
CA LEU A 72 -7.09 7.72 14.13
C LEU A 72 -6.03 8.70 13.66
N THR A 73 -6.13 9.95 14.12
CA THR A 73 -5.08 10.96 13.91
C THR A 73 -4.57 11.52 15.23
N SER A 74 -3.31 11.91 15.22
CA SER A 74 -2.66 12.65 16.29
C SER A 74 -1.65 13.62 15.69
N SER A 75 -1.40 14.76 16.32
CA SER A 75 -0.38 15.70 15.84
C SER A 75 0.20 16.53 16.96
N PHE A 76 1.46 16.96 16.80
CA PHE A 76 2.12 17.96 17.63
C PHE A 76 3.16 18.76 16.83
N GLY A 77 3.66 19.83 17.43
CA GLY A 77 4.46 20.82 16.73
C GLY A 77 3.58 21.80 15.94
N GLU A 78 4.19 22.89 15.49
CA GLU A 78 3.50 23.96 14.76
C GLU A 78 4.35 24.37 13.56
N GLY A 79 3.69 24.70 12.44
CA GLY A 79 4.36 25.14 11.23
C GLY A 79 3.68 24.66 9.95
N LYS A 80 4.18 25.18 8.82
CA LYS A 80 3.63 24.84 7.48
C LYS A 80 4.26 23.58 6.87
N ASP A 81 5.48 23.25 7.29
CA ASP A 81 6.16 22.03 6.84
C ASP A 81 5.78 20.91 7.79
N GLY A 82 4.93 20.01 7.32
CA GLY A 82 4.46 18.84 8.09
C GLY A 82 5.02 17.55 7.54
N LEU A 83 5.34 16.64 8.45
CA LEU A 83 5.67 15.24 8.13
C LEU A 83 4.58 14.33 8.69
N ILE A 84 4.08 13.42 7.87
CA ILE A 84 3.09 12.42 8.25
C ILE A 84 3.80 11.08 8.41
N LEU A 85 3.52 10.38 9.50
CA LEU A 85 3.79 8.96 9.69
C LEU A 85 2.46 8.22 9.48
N TYR A 86 2.41 7.34 8.50
CA TYR A 86 1.18 6.70 8.06
C TYR A 86 1.28 5.18 8.12
N GLY A 87 0.25 4.56 8.70
CA GLY A 87 0.07 3.13 8.60
C GLY A 87 -1.40 2.70 8.55
N HIS A 88 -1.67 1.58 7.89
CA HIS A 88 -2.96 0.90 8.01
C HIS A 88 -2.89 -0.20 9.07
N ALA A 89 -4.01 -0.42 9.74
CA ALA A 89 -4.12 -1.41 10.81
C ALA A 89 -5.01 -2.60 10.42
N ASP A 90 -5.70 -2.52 9.28
CA ASP A 90 -6.41 -3.65 8.70
C ASP A 90 -5.42 -4.61 8.00
N VAL A 91 -5.89 -5.81 7.72
CA VAL A 91 -5.13 -6.87 7.07
C VAL A 91 -6.05 -7.70 6.17
N VAL A 92 -5.53 -8.23 5.06
CA VAL A 92 -6.29 -9.20 4.25
C VAL A 92 -6.65 -10.43 5.08
N PRO A 93 -7.74 -11.15 4.75
CA PRO A 93 -8.13 -12.38 5.44
C PRO A 93 -6.98 -13.39 5.54
N ALA A 94 -6.83 -14.00 6.72
CA ALA A 94 -5.79 -15.02 6.96
C ALA A 94 -6.00 -16.30 6.13
N GLY A 95 -7.21 -16.50 5.63
CA GLY A 95 -7.56 -17.66 4.84
C GLY A 95 -7.62 -18.95 5.67
N ASN A 96 -7.21 -20.09 5.09
CA ASN A 96 -7.33 -21.38 5.76
C ASN A 96 -6.31 -21.54 6.91
N PRO A 97 -6.74 -21.61 8.19
CA PRO A 97 -5.82 -21.72 9.33
C PRO A 97 -4.94 -22.98 9.31
N SER A 98 -5.38 -24.06 8.66
CA SER A 98 -4.60 -25.30 8.59
C SER A 98 -3.32 -25.19 7.74
N LYS A 99 -3.16 -24.12 6.97
CA LYS A 99 -1.97 -23.83 6.18
C LYS A 99 -0.93 -22.98 6.93
N TRP A 100 -1.27 -22.53 8.14
CA TRP A 100 -0.37 -21.77 8.99
C TRP A 100 0.41 -22.71 9.93
N ILE A 101 1.73 -22.47 10.05
CA ILE A 101 2.58 -23.18 11.03
C ILE A 101 2.25 -22.70 12.45
N TYR A 102 2.00 -21.41 12.60
CA TYR A 102 1.55 -20.78 13.84
C TYR A 102 0.22 -20.09 13.60
N PRO A 103 -0.70 -20.02 14.60
CA PRO A 103 -1.97 -19.34 14.40
C PRO A 103 -1.78 -17.91 13.87
N PRO A 104 -2.56 -17.47 12.85
CA PRO A 104 -2.30 -16.24 12.12
C PRO A 104 -2.29 -14.96 12.95
N PHE A 105 -2.99 -14.95 14.10
CA PHE A 105 -3.06 -13.78 15.00
C PHE A 105 -2.37 -14.05 16.35
N SER A 106 -1.42 -14.99 16.42
CA SER A 106 -0.72 -15.31 17.66
C SER A 106 0.40 -14.33 18.01
N GLY A 107 1.03 -13.70 17.03
CA GLY A 107 2.22 -12.88 17.23
C GLY A 107 3.37 -13.65 17.86
N VAL A 108 3.52 -14.95 17.57
CA VAL A 108 4.55 -15.80 18.16
C VAL A 108 5.96 -15.38 17.70
N ILE A 109 6.89 -15.37 18.63
CA ILE A 109 8.29 -15.04 18.36
C ILE A 109 9.10 -16.34 18.29
N ILE A 110 9.75 -16.58 17.16
CA ILE A 110 10.69 -17.71 16.97
C ILE A 110 12.01 -17.18 16.42
N GLY A 111 13.06 -17.31 17.19
CA GLY A 111 14.37 -16.74 16.84
C GLY A 111 14.31 -15.22 16.70
N ASP A 112 14.64 -14.70 15.53
CA ASP A 112 14.62 -13.27 15.20
C ASP A 112 13.33 -12.86 14.45
N ARG A 113 12.27 -13.67 14.45
CA ARG A 113 11.06 -13.36 13.68
C ARG A 113 9.80 -13.37 14.53
N ILE A 114 8.91 -12.45 14.22
CA ILE A 114 7.54 -12.39 14.72
C ILE A 114 6.64 -12.92 13.60
N TYR A 115 5.84 -13.94 13.90
CA TYR A 115 4.93 -14.56 12.94
C TYR A 115 3.49 -14.13 13.18
N GLY A 116 2.79 -13.83 12.11
CA GLY A 116 1.36 -13.54 12.13
C GLY A 116 0.92 -12.69 10.94
N ARG A 117 -0.37 -12.77 10.58
CA ARG A 117 -0.96 -11.96 9.52
C ARG A 117 -0.79 -10.48 9.83
N GLY A 118 -0.31 -9.73 8.84
CA GLY A 118 -0.07 -8.31 8.94
C GLY A 118 1.28 -7.94 9.56
N THR A 119 2.16 -8.90 9.86
CA THR A 119 3.50 -8.56 10.37
C THR A 119 4.32 -7.85 9.30
N SER A 120 4.26 -8.27 8.03
CA SER A 120 4.92 -7.58 6.92
C SER A 120 4.09 -6.41 6.40
N ASP A 121 2.79 -6.59 6.31
CA ASP A 121 1.85 -5.66 5.70
C ASP A 121 0.72 -5.31 6.68
N MET A 122 0.77 -4.16 7.40
CA MET A 122 1.99 -3.39 7.67
C MET A 122 2.16 -3.11 9.17
N LYS A 123 1.55 -3.97 10.05
CA LYS A 123 1.50 -3.72 11.50
C LYS A 123 2.87 -3.54 12.17
N ALA A 124 3.95 -4.14 11.62
CA ALA A 124 5.29 -3.90 12.14
C ALA A 124 5.81 -2.51 11.78
N GLY A 125 5.51 -2.01 10.58
CA GLY A 125 5.80 -0.63 10.18
C GLY A 125 5.00 0.36 11.02
N LEU A 126 3.69 0.15 11.13
CA LEU A 126 2.79 0.93 11.98
C LEU A 126 3.27 0.98 13.44
N ALA A 127 3.71 -0.16 14.00
CA ALA A 127 4.25 -0.21 15.37
C ALA A 127 5.51 0.65 15.51
N ALA A 128 6.43 0.61 14.53
CA ALA A 128 7.65 1.40 14.55
C ALA A 128 7.35 2.91 14.49
N GLU A 129 6.43 3.33 13.63
CA GLU A 129 5.97 4.71 13.53
C GLU A 129 5.29 5.19 14.82
N LEU A 130 4.34 4.39 15.31
CA LEU A 130 3.58 4.66 16.53
C LEU A 130 4.51 4.80 17.75
N PHE A 131 5.49 3.90 17.85
CA PHE A 131 6.46 3.91 18.96
C PHE A 131 7.37 5.14 18.91
N VAL A 132 7.89 5.48 17.74
CA VAL A 132 8.72 6.68 17.53
C VAL A 132 7.91 7.93 17.83
N TYR A 133 6.66 8.03 17.34
CA TYR A 133 5.77 9.15 17.63
C TYR A 133 5.55 9.32 19.15
N LYS A 134 5.24 8.22 19.87
CA LYS A 134 5.07 8.21 21.33
C LYS A 134 6.32 8.71 22.04
N LEU A 135 7.51 8.21 21.69
CA LEU A 135 8.77 8.63 22.31
C LEU A 135 9.05 10.13 22.10
N LEU A 136 8.82 10.64 20.90
CA LEU A 136 8.99 12.08 20.61
C LEU A 136 8.04 12.92 21.44
N TYR A 137 6.78 12.50 21.55
CA TYR A 137 5.77 13.21 22.34
C TYR A 137 6.10 13.21 23.83
N GLN A 138 6.43 12.05 24.43
CA GLN A 138 6.77 11.89 25.83
C GLN A 138 8.01 12.70 26.26
N ASN A 139 8.96 12.88 25.34
CA ASN A 139 10.14 13.70 25.58
C ASN A 139 9.93 15.18 25.29
N ASP A 140 8.70 15.62 25.05
CA ASP A 140 8.31 17.02 24.76
C ASP A 140 9.21 17.67 23.67
N VAL A 141 9.51 16.89 22.62
CA VAL A 141 10.40 17.34 21.53
C VAL A 141 9.78 18.53 20.83
N LYS A 142 10.50 19.64 20.79
CA LYS A 142 10.06 20.84 20.08
C LYS A 142 10.50 20.77 18.63
N LEU A 143 9.56 20.44 17.75
CA LEU A 143 9.78 20.42 16.30
C LEU A 143 9.43 21.81 15.70
N PRO A 144 10.24 22.30 14.75
CA PRO A 144 9.93 23.56 14.05
C PRO A 144 8.86 23.38 12.96
N GLY A 145 8.26 22.21 12.87
CA GLY A 145 7.16 21.86 11.99
C GLY A 145 6.20 20.89 12.65
N LYS A 146 5.11 20.54 11.97
CA LYS A 146 4.05 19.67 12.46
C LYS A 146 4.38 18.21 12.18
N LEU A 147 4.45 17.35 13.18
CA LEU A 147 4.47 15.91 13.01
C LEU A 147 3.05 15.36 13.21
N GLU A 148 2.56 14.63 12.20
CA GLU A 148 1.25 14.01 12.20
C GLU A 148 1.42 12.48 12.18
N PHE A 149 0.58 11.79 12.94
CA PHE A 149 0.46 10.33 12.90
C PHE A 149 -0.95 9.99 12.45
N VAL A 150 -1.09 9.01 11.58
CA VAL A 150 -2.38 8.50 11.12
C VAL A 150 -2.37 6.98 11.03
N SER A 151 -3.46 6.37 11.46
CA SER A 151 -3.75 4.96 11.26
C SER A 151 -5.15 4.82 10.64
N VAL A 152 -5.29 4.03 9.57
CA VAL A 152 -6.55 3.76 8.87
C VAL A 152 -6.92 2.28 8.92
N LEU A 153 -8.17 1.92 8.55
CA LEU A 153 -8.71 0.55 8.55
C LEU A 153 -9.31 0.13 7.21
N ASP A 154 -8.96 0.76 6.10
CA ASP A 154 -9.56 0.49 4.80
C ASP A 154 -8.56 0.50 3.62
N GLU A 155 -7.27 0.28 3.90
CA GLU A 155 -6.27 0.20 2.84
C GLU A 155 -6.39 -1.09 2.03
N GLU A 156 -6.56 -2.22 2.69
CA GLU A 156 -6.58 -3.56 2.08
C GLU A 156 -7.85 -3.84 1.24
N ASN A 157 -8.89 -3.07 1.45
CA ASN A 157 -10.09 -3.12 0.63
C ASN A 157 -10.80 -1.76 0.68
N TRP A 158 -10.47 -0.91 -0.25
CA TRP A 158 -10.95 0.45 -0.31
C TRP A 158 -12.49 0.52 -0.27
N HIS A 159 -12.99 1.02 0.85
CA HIS A 159 -14.41 1.26 1.04
C HIS A 159 -14.77 2.62 0.49
N LYS A 160 -15.92 2.68 -0.17
CA LYS A 160 -16.47 3.94 -0.64
C LYS A 160 -16.85 4.82 0.56
N THR A 161 -16.18 5.95 0.72
CA THR A 161 -16.59 6.98 1.67
C THR A 161 -17.62 7.92 1.03
N PRO A 162 -18.43 8.64 1.82
CA PRO A 162 -19.44 9.57 1.27
C PRO A 162 -18.86 10.70 0.40
N ILE A 163 -17.58 11.04 0.58
CA ILE A 163 -16.93 12.20 -0.08
C ILE A 163 -15.55 11.92 -0.64
N GLY A 164 -15.16 10.65 -0.77
CA GLY A 164 -13.82 10.30 -1.23
C GLY A 164 -13.71 8.87 -1.66
N TRP A 165 -12.53 8.49 -2.08
CA TRP A 165 -12.25 7.16 -2.58
C TRP A 165 -12.05 6.16 -1.44
N ASN A 166 -11.41 6.61 -0.37
CA ASN A 166 -11.17 5.87 0.85
C ASN A 166 -10.97 6.84 2.03
N THR A 167 -10.68 6.33 3.20
CA THR A 167 -10.48 7.13 4.41
C THR A 167 -9.33 8.11 4.28
N SER A 168 -8.23 7.75 3.62
CA SER A 168 -7.09 8.62 3.38
C SER A 168 -7.45 9.83 2.52
N ASP A 169 -8.19 9.64 1.42
CA ASP A 169 -8.70 10.73 0.57
C ASP A 169 -9.66 11.66 1.35
N TRP A 170 -10.51 11.06 2.18
CA TRP A 170 -11.40 11.82 3.07
C TRP A 170 -10.63 12.68 4.08
N LEU A 171 -9.63 12.12 4.78
CA LEU A 171 -8.82 12.85 5.76
C LEU A 171 -8.09 14.04 5.12
N LEU A 172 -7.52 13.84 3.93
CA LEU A 172 -6.81 14.88 3.18
C LEU A 172 -7.77 15.92 2.63
N SER A 173 -8.88 15.51 2.02
CA SER A 173 -9.89 16.41 1.44
C SER A 173 -10.59 17.27 2.49
N THR A 174 -10.73 16.78 3.72
CA THR A 174 -11.34 17.51 4.84
C THR A 174 -10.34 18.31 5.67
N GLY A 175 -9.04 18.26 5.30
CA GLY A 175 -7.97 18.99 6.01
C GLY A 175 -7.65 18.42 7.40
N LYS A 176 -7.99 17.16 7.66
CA LYS A 176 -7.63 16.45 8.90
C LYS A 176 -6.14 16.09 8.92
N LEU A 177 -5.55 15.88 7.73
CA LEU A 177 -4.13 15.77 7.49
C LEU A 177 -3.66 16.92 6.61
N THR A 178 -2.50 17.51 6.92
CA THR A 178 -2.02 18.74 6.29
C THR A 178 -0.52 18.70 5.96
N GLY A 179 0.17 17.60 6.24
CA GLY A 179 1.60 17.43 5.99
C GLY A 179 2.00 17.62 4.53
N ARG A 180 3.28 17.92 4.31
CA ARG A 180 3.88 18.08 2.97
C ARG A 180 4.63 16.86 2.50
N ALA A 181 5.00 15.99 3.43
CA ALA A 181 5.65 14.72 3.16
C ALA A 181 5.01 13.61 4.02
N CYS A 182 5.12 12.37 3.54
CA CYS A 182 4.62 11.21 4.25
C CYS A 182 5.63 10.07 4.15
N ILE A 183 5.87 9.40 5.27
CA ILE A 183 6.49 8.08 5.31
C ILE A 183 5.35 7.10 5.59
N MET A 184 5.23 6.08 4.75
CA MET A 184 4.35 4.94 4.98
C MET A 184 5.19 3.76 5.41
N GLY A 185 4.84 3.15 6.53
CA GLY A 185 5.55 1.99 7.10
C GLY A 185 5.35 0.69 6.32
N GLU A 186 4.98 0.79 5.04
CA GLU A 186 4.73 -0.28 4.09
C GLU A 186 5.95 -1.15 3.81
N GLN A 187 5.71 -2.39 3.41
CA GLN A 187 6.72 -3.41 3.15
C GLN A 187 7.66 -3.06 1.99
N SER A 188 8.77 -2.44 2.29
CA SER A 188 9.85 -2.21 1.33
C SER A 188 11.11 -3.02 1.64
N GLY A 189 11.20 -3.51 2.88
CA GLY A 189 12.47 -3.95 3.46
C GLY A 189 13.40 -2.79 3.79
N ILE A 190 14.37 -3.02 4.64
CA ILE A 190 15.26 -1.96 5.15
C ILE A 190 16.28 -1.41 4.12
N LYS A 191 16.46 -2.13 3.00
CA LYS A 191 17.46 -1.81 1.97
C LYS A 191 16.94 -1.01 0.80
N LYS A 192 15.65 -0.71 0.77
CA LYS A 192 14.98 -0.08 -0.37
C LYS A 192 13.97 0.95 0.11
N ILE A 193 13.81 2.03 -0.66
CA ILE A 193 12.78 3.04 -0.50
C ILE A 193 11.91 3.02 -1.75
N CYS A 194 10.62 2.74 -1.60
CA CYS A 194 9.67 2.85 -2.70
C CYS A 194 9.27 4.31 -2.88
N ILE A 195 9.48 4.84 -4.09
CA ILE A 195 9.16 6.23 -4.42
C ILE A 195 8.10 6.38 -5.50
N GLY A 196 7.57 5.28 -6.00
CA GLY A 196 6.55 5.33 -7.04
C GLY A 196 5.82 4.00 -7.19
N GLU A 197 4.65 4.07 -7.76
CA GLU A 197 3.77 2.93 -7.99
C GLU A 197 2.93 3.10 -9.24
N ARG A 198 2.36 2.00 -9.69
CA ARG A 198 1.45 1.98 -10.83
C ARG A 198 0.08 2.52 -10.43
N GLY A 199 -0.72 2.86 -11.42
CA GLY A 199 -2.12 3.21 -11.20
C GLY A 199 -3.03 2.01 -11.37
N ASP A 200 -4.26 2.14 -10.87
CA ASP A 200 -5.33 1.16 -10.99
C ASP A 200 -6.44 1.60 -11.94
N TYR A 201 -6.93 0.65 -12.71
CA TYR A 201 -8.08 0.81 -13.56
C TYR A 201 -8.91 -0.49 -13.59
N TRP A 202 -9.97 -0.54 -12.80
CA TRP A 202 -10.82 -1.73 -12.64
C TRP A 202 -12.15 -1.53 -13.34
N VAL A 203 -12.57 -2.53 -14.12
CA VAL A 203 -13.80 -2.46 -14.91
C VAL A 203 -14.59 -3.76 -14.82
N LYS A 204 -15.91 -3.62 -14.94
CA LYS A 204 -16.80 -4.71 -15.27
C LYS A 204 -17.26 -4.57 -16.72
N LEU A 205 -17.06 -5.61 -17.49
CA LEU A 205 -17.57 -5.75 -18.83
C LEU A 205 -18.79 -6.66 -18.82
N THR A 206 -19.89 -6.25 -19.45
CA THR A 206 -21.11 -7.06 -19.55
C THR A 206 -21.57 -7.14 -20.99
N CYS A 207 -21.89 -8.35 -21.42
CA CYS A 207 -22.38 -8.63 -22.78
C CYS A 207 -23.72 -9.36 -22.73
N PHE A 208 -24.59 -9.07 -23.71
CA PHE A 208 -25.88 -9.74 -23.87
C PHE A 208 -26.02 -10.38 -25.24
N ALA A 209 -26.83 -11.43 -25.30
CA ALA A 209 -27.17 -12.17 -26.54
C ALA A 209 -28.60 -12.73 -26.46
N GLN A 210 -29.09 -13.23 -27.56
CA GLN A 210 -30.43 -13.84 -27.61
C GLN A 210 -30.32 -15.32 -27.19
N PRO A 211 -30.97 -15.76 -26.08
CA PRO A 211 -30.98 -17.16 -25.68
C PRO A 211 -31.68 -18.05 -26.68
N ARG A 212 -31.17 -19.25 -26.91
CA ARG A 212 -31.74 -20.26 -27.79
C ARG A 212 -31.23 -21.64 -27.48
N HIS A 213 -31.81 -22.66 -28.09
CA HIS A 213 -31.33 -24.05 -27.90
C HIS A 213 -29.92 -24.22 -28.45
N GLY A 214 -29.04 -24.83 -27.68
CA GLY A 214 -27.60 -24.96 -28.00
C GLY A 214 -27.30 -25.79 -29.26
N SER A 215 -28.26 -26.58 -29.79
CA SER A 215 -28.10 -27.31 -31.06
C SER A 215 -28.26 -26.42 -32.29
N ALA A 216 -28.75 -25.17 -32.14
CA ALA A 216 -28.86 -24.18 -33.19
C ALA A 216 -28.12 -22.90 -32.84
N PRO A 217 -26.80 -22.98 -32.59
CA PRO A 217 -26.05 -21.82 -32.16
C PRO A 217 -25.86 -20.85 -33.31
N VAL A 218 -26.04 -19.56 -33.04
CA VAL A 218 -25.45 -18.47 -33.83
C VAL A 218 -24.20 -18.07 -33.09
N TYR A 219 -23.03 -18.48 -33.59
CA TYR A 219 -21.78 -18.40 -32.85
C TYR A 219 -21.43 -16.96 -32.45
N ASP A 220 -21.74 -15.98 -33.32
CA ASP A 220 -21.48 -14.58 -33.07
C ASP A 220 -22.56 -13.90 -32.18
N ASP A 221 -23.64 -14.63 -31.84
CA ASP A 221 -24.69 -14.18 -30.93
C ASP A 221 -24.73 -15.08 -29.67
N ASN A 222 -23.61 -15.22 -29.02
CA ASN A 222 -23.40 -15.89 -27.75
C ASN A 222 -22.67 -14.93 -26.81
N ALA A 223 -23.27 -14.58 -25.68
CA ALA A 223 -22.73 -13.57 -24.77
C ALA A 223 -21.31 -13.88 -24.28
N CYS A 224 -21.02 -15.15 -23.95
CA CYS A 224 -19.68 -15.55 -23.51
C CYS A 224 -18.64 -15.43 -24.64
N VAL A 225 -19.00 -15.81 -25.88
CA VAL A 225 -18.09 -15.69 -27.04
C VAL A 225 -17.82 -14.21 -27.38
N LYS A 226 -18.85 -13.37 -27.38
CA LYS A 226 -18.70 -11.92 -27.61
C LYS A 226 -17.76 -11.29 -26.58
N LEU A 227 -17.98 -11.58 -25.30
CA LEU A 227 -17.18 -11.05 -24.21
C LEU A 227 -15.72 -11.55 -24.29
N PHE A 228 -15.51 -12.85 -24.53
CA PHE A 228 -14.17 -13.39 -24.70
C PHE A 228 -13.40 -12.70 -25.83
N ARG A 229 -14.02 -12.53 -27.00
CA ARG A 229 -13.41 -11.81 -28.13
C ARG A 229 -13.12 -10.34 -27.83
N ALA A 230 -13.95 -9.67 -27.02
CA ALA A 230 -13.69 -8.31 -26.58
C ALA A 230 -12.42 -8.24 -25.70
N ILE A 231 -12.29 -9.19 -24.76
CA ILE A 231 -11.11 -9.32 -23.90
C ILE A 231 -9.84 -9.59 -24.73
N GLU A 232 -9.91 -10.49 -25.73
CA GLU A 232 -8.78 -10.75 -26.64
C GLU A 232 -8.36 -9.48 -27.41
N ARG A 233 -9.33 -8.71 -27.96
CA ARG A 233 -9.00 -7.44 -28.64
C ARG A 233 -8.39 -6.40 -27.71
N ILE A 234 -8.80 -6.34 -26.44
CA ILE A 234 -8.18 -5.46 -25.45
C ILE A 234 -6.74 -5.92 -25.20
N HIS A 235 -6.53 -7.21 -24.93
CA HIS A 235 -5.21 -7.78 -24.70
C HIS A 235 -4.26 -7.51 -25.88
N ASP A 236 -4.70 -7.75 -27.12
CA ASP A 236 -3.91 -7.49 -28.31
C ASP A 236 -3.56 -6.00 -28.50
N ALA A 237 -4.41 -5.11 -28.03
CA ALA A 237 -4.15 -3.68 -28.10
C ALA A 237 -3.10 -3.18 -27.09
N ILE A 238 -2.97 -3.87 -25.94
CA ILE A 238 -2.09 -3.41 -24.86
C ILE A 238 -0.81 -4.22 -24.70
N LYS A 239 -0.77 -5.50 -25.14
CA LYS A 239 0.38 -6.41 -24.93
C LYS A 239 1.73 -5.89 -25.41
N ASP A 240 1.74 -5.11 -26.50
CA ASP A 240 2.94 -4.55 -27.11
C ASP A 240 3.11 -3.05 -26.87
N LEU A 241 2.19 -2.45 -26.10
CA LEU A 241 2.20 -1.02 -25.80
C LEU A 241 3.28 -0.72 -24.75
N LYS A 242 4.40 -0.13 -25.20
CA LYS A 242 5.47 0.34 -24.32
C LYS A 242 5.23 1.79 -23.94
N VAL A 243 5.28 2.07 -22.65
CA VAL A 243 5.15 3.41 -22.09
C VAL A 243 6.52 3.86 -21.58
N GLU A 244 6.96 5.02 -22.01
CA GLU A 244 8.20 5.60 -21.50
C GLU A 244 7.93 6.28 -20.15
N PRO A 245 8.62 5.85 -19.10
CA PRO A 245 8.50 6.52 -17.80
C PRO A 245 8.97 7.99 -17.88
N PRO A 246 8.46 8.87 -17.00
CA PRO A 246 8.94 10.25 -16.91
C PRO A 246 10.46 10.29 -16.74
N LYS A 247 11.13 11.23 -17.45
CA LYS A 247 12.60 11.32 -17.52
C LYS A 247 13.26 11.31 -16.15
N GLU A 248 12.67 11.98 -15.18
CA GLU A 248 13.18 12.14 -13.82
C GLU A 248 13.30 10.79 -13.08
N ILE A 249 12.33 9.87 -13.28
CA ILE A 249 12.28 8.59 -12.58
C ILE A 249 12.70 7.40 -13.46
N LYS A 250 13.00 7.65 -14.73
CA LYS A 250 13.28 6.60 -15.72
C LYS A 250 14.32 5.58 -15.23
N ASN A 251 15.45 6.05 -14.71
CA ASN A 251 16.51 5.16 -14.23
C ASN A 251 16.04 4.30 -13.05
N VAL A 252 15.23 4.86 -12.14
CA VAL A 252 14.68 4.10 -11.02
C VAL A 252 13.76 3.00 -11.52
N VAL A 253 12.85 3.30 -12.47
CA VAL A 253 11.94 2.29 -13.06
C VAL A 253 12.73 1.15 -13.72
N TYR A 254 13.80 1.48 -14.47
CA TYR A 254 14.61 0.47 -15.17
C TYR A 254 15.51 -0.37 -14.24
N GLU A 255 15.85 0.14 -13.05
CA GLU A 255 16.60 -0.61 -12.04
C GLU A 255 15.67 -1.44 -11.09
N SER A 256 14.41 -1.06 -10.98
CA SER A 256 13.42 -1.69 -10.07
C SER A 256 13.24 -3.20 -10.24
N PRO A 257 13.33 -3.79 -11.45
CA PRO A 257 13.24 -5.24 -11.64
C PRO A 257 14.20 -6.05 -10.75
N LYS A 258 15.42 -5.54 -10.48
CA LYS A 258 16.37 -6.21 -9.58
C LYS A 258 15.82 -6.35 -8.17
N HIS A 259 15.17 -5.31 -7.67
CA HIS A 259 14.62 -5.25 -6.33
C HIS A 259 13.35 -6.08 -6.19
N ILE A 260 12.51 -6.07 -7.24
CA ILE A 260 11.29 -6.90 -7.29
C ILE A 260 11.68 -8.39 -7.38
N ALA A 261 12.70 -8.73 -8.16
CA ALA A 261 13.19 -10.12 -8.24
C ALA A 261 13.71 -10.63 -6.88
N GLU A 262 14.32 -9.75 -6.08
CA GLU A 262 14.71 -10.08 -4.70
C GLU A 262 13.49 -10.35 -3.81
N ASP A 263 12.45 -9.55 -3.94
CA ASP A 263 11.19 -9.69 -3.20
C ASP A 263 10.43 -10.98 -3.57
N LEU A 264 10.56 -11.44 -4.81
CA LEU A 264 9.90 -12.67 -5.27
C LEU A 264 10.66 -13.95 -4.89
N LYS A 265 11.88 -13.86 -4.37
CA LYS A 265 12.64 -15.05 -3.96
C LYS A 265 11.90 -15.84 -2.88
N GLY A 266 11.69 -17.13 -3.14
CA GLY A 266 11.01 -18.04 -2.20
C GLY A 266 9.49 -18.02 -2.28
N THR A 267 8.87 -17.15 -3.10
CA THR A 267 7.41 -17.16 -3.30
C THR A 267 6.92 -18.23 -4.27
N GLY A 268 7.84 -18.90 -4.99
CA GLY A 268 7.52 -19.81 -6.09
C GLY A 268 7.23 -19.11 -7.42
N VAL A 269 7.34 -17.78 -7.47
CA VAL A 269 7.23 -16.99 -8.70
C VAL A 269 8.63 -16.67 -9.20
N GLU A 270 8.97 -17.17 -10.39
CA GLU A 270 10.23 -16.90 -11.06
C GLU A 270 9.96 -16.07 -12.31
N LEU A 271 10.35 -14.81 -12.31
CA LEU A 271 10.28 -13.90 -13.44
C LEU A 271 11.69 -13.37 -13.76
N SER A 272 12.00 -13.35 -15.04
CA SER A 272 13.24 -12.73 -15.54
C SER A 272 13.23 -11.22 -15.35
N PHE A 273 14.41 -10.62 -15.41
CA PHE A 273 14.52 -9.16 -15.37
C PHE A 273 13.68 -8.47 -16.46
N ASP A 274 13.67 -9.03 -17.68
CA ASP A 274 12.91 -8.46 -18.80
C ASP A 274 11.40 -8.59 -18.59
N GLU A 275 10.91 -9.68 -18.05
CA GLU A 275 9.48 -9.85 -17.69
C GLU A 275 9.06 -8.85 -16.63
N LEU A 276 9.85 -8.67 -15.57
CA LEU A 276 9.60 -7.69 -14.54
C LEU A 276 9.62 -6.25 -15.09
N LEU A 277 10.57 -5.96 -15.99
CA LEU A 277 10.60 -4.66 -16.65
C LEU A 277 9.35 -4.43 -17.51
N GLN A 278 8.90 -5.45 -18.26
CA GLN A 278 7.66 -5.34 -19.06
C GLN A 278 6.45 -5.03 -18.15
N ILE A 279 6.36 -5.66 -16.96
CA ILE A 279 5.30 -5.36 -15.98
C ILE A 279 5.31 -3.89 -15.59
N LEU A 280 6.47 -3.26 -15.43
CA LEU A 280 6.57 -1.86 -15.00
C LEU A 280 6.32 -0.84 -16.11
N VAL A 281 6.64 -1.19 -17.39
CA VAL A 281 6.58 -0.24 -18.51
C VAL A 281 5.44 -0.51 -19.49
N LYS A 282 4.54 -1.45 -19.19
CA LYS A 282 3.35 -1.74 -19.98
C LYS A 282 2.10 -1.76 -19.13
N PRO A 283 0.93 -1.43 -19.70
CA PRO A 283 -0.33 -1.80 -19.05
C PRO A 283 -0.41 -3.32 -18.89
N THR A 284 -0.84 -3.78 -17.73
CA THR A 284 -1.13 -5.20 -17.50
C THR A 284 -2.61 -5.41 -17.26
N MET A 285 -3.12 -6.61 -17.56
CA MET A 285 -4.52 -6.97 -17.46
C MET A 285 -4.65 -8.31 -16.74
N ASN A 286 -5.50 -8.35 -15.72
CA ASN A 286 -5.93 -9.57 -15.04
C ASN A 286 -7.45 -9.73 -15.14
N VAL A 287 -7.92 -10.84 -15.71
CA VAL A 287 -9.34 -11.21 -15.71
C VAL A 287 -9.61 -11.98 -14.43
N GLY A 288 -10.03 -11.28 -13.37
CA GLY A 288 -10.25 -11.87 -12.04
C GLY A 288 -11.56 -12.65 -11.94
N VAL A 289 -12.58 -12.23 -12.68
CA VAL A 289 -13.90 -12.87 -12.70
C VAL A 289 -14.36 -13.01 -14.14
N PHE A 290 -14.92 -14.18 -14.48
CA PHE A 290 -15.60 -14.43 -15.74
C PHE A 290 -16.79 -15.35 -15.46
N ARG A 291 -18.02 -14.89 -15.71
CA ARG A 291 -19.26 -15.62 -15.40
C ARG A 291 -20.27 -15.48 -16.52
N GLY A 292 -20.87 -16.59 -16.94
CA GLY A 292 -21.95 -16.60 -17.92
C GLY A 292 -22.44 -17.99 -18.24
N GLY A 293 -23.72 -18.07 -18.65
CA GLY A 293 -24.41 -19.31 -18.97
C GLY A 293 -24.90 -20.07 -17.74
N GLU A 294 -26.03 -20.77 -17.87
CA GLU A 294 -26.68 -21.55 -16.82
C GLU A 294 -26.66 -23.05 -17.12
N MET A 295 -26.83 -23.44 -18.38
CA MET A 295 -26.90 -24.82 -18.82
C MET A 295 -26.17 -25.05 -20.14
N ILE A 296 -25.56 -26.23 -20.29
CA ILE A 296 -24.73 -26.57 -21.46
C ILE A 296 -25.48 -26.53 -22.80
N ASN A 297 -26.79 -26.73 -22.79
CA ASN A 297 -27.63 -26.80 -23.99
C ASN A 297 -28.43 -25.53 -24.27
N ILE A 298 -28.10 -24.42 -23.58
CA ILE A 298 -28.67 -23.11 -23.80
C ILE A 298 -27.55 -22.15 -24.23
N VAL A 299 -27.78 -21.36 -25.28
CA VAL A 299 -26.89 -20.26 -25.65
C VAL A 299 -26.98 -19.17 -24.55
N PRO A 300 -25.86 -18.81 -23.91
CA PRO A 300 -25.84 -17.79 -22.87
C PRO A 300 -26.41 -16.45 -23.36
N ASP A 301 -27.37 -15.92 -22.62
CA ASP A 301 -27.99 -14.62 -22.88
C ASP A 301 -27.23 -13.45 -22.27
N SER A 302 -26.42 -13.75 -21.24
CA SER A 302 -25.59 -12.77 -20.56
C SER A 302 -24.24 -13.37 -20.14
N CYS A 303 -23.21 -12.51 -20.10
CA CYS A 303 -21.88 -12.84 -19.60
C CYS A 303 -21.23 -11.58 -19.03
N GLU A 304 -20.54 -11.71 -17.90
CA GLU A 304 -19.78 -10.64 -17.29
C GLU A 304 -18.34 -11.03 -17.04
N ALA A 305 -17.44 -10.04 -17.07
CA ALA A 305 -16.07 -10.17 -16.62
C ALA A 305 -15.67 -8.97 -15.76
N GLN A 306 -14.94 -9.23 -14.68
CA GLN A 306 -14.30 -8.17 -13.90
C GLN A 306 -12.80 -8.22 -14.18
N ILE A 307 -12.26 -7.09 -14.58
CA ILE A 307 -10.90 -6.97 -15.08
C ILE A 307 -10.18 -5.86 -14.31
N ALA A 308 -9.04 -6.22 -13.75
CA ALA A 308 -8.09 -5.29 -13.14
C ALA A 308 -6.97 -4.97 -14.14
N PHE A 309 -6.80 -3.71 -14.45
CA PHE A 309 -5.64 -3.21 -15.18
C PHE A 309 -4.74 -2.45 -14.23
N CYS A 310 -3.42 -2.58 -14.42
CA CYS A 310 -2.48 -1.67 -13.80
C CYS A 310 -1.87 -0.75 -14.86
N VAL A 311 -1.84 0.54 -14.55
CA VAL A 311 -1.38 1.61 -15.45
C VAL A 311 0.08 1.95 -15.16
N PRO A 312 1.01 1.88 -16.12
CA PRO A 312 2.42 2.15 -15.90
C PRO A 312 2.70 3.65 -15.75
N LEU A 313 3.79 4.00 -15.06
CA LEU A 313 4.30 5.37 -14.98
C LEU A 313 4.60 5.94 -16.37
N GLY A 314 4.05 7.12 -16.66
CA GLY A 314 4.13 7.77 -17.97
C GLY A 314 2.85 7.68 -18.79
N MET A 315 1.87 6.90 -18.35
CA MET A 315 0.54 6.80 -18.96
C MET A 315 -0.52 7.27 -17.98
N LYS A 316 -1.56 7.96 -18.46
CA LYS A 316 -2.74 8.28 -17.64
C LYS A 316 -3.77 7.16 -17.74
N ARG A 317 -4.47 6.91 -16.64
CA ARG A 317 -5.60 5.95 -16.59
C ARG A 317 -6.62 6.22 -17.69
N GLN A 318 -6.92 7.49 -17.96
CA GLN A 318 -7.86 7.87 -19.01
C GLN A 318 -7.40 7.43 -20.40
N GLU A 319 -6.10 7.44 -20.68
CA GLU A 319 -5.57 6.97 -21.98
C GLU A 319 -5.82 5.47 -22.14
N LEU A 320 -5.60 4.67 -21.07
CA LEU A 320 -5.92 3.25 -21.09
C LEU A 320 -7.43 3.00 -21.22
N HIS A 321 -8.26 3.81 -20.54
CA HIS A 321 -9.72 3.74 -20.66
C HIS A 321 -10.17 3.90 -22.13
N GLU A 322 -9.64 4.88 -22.85
CA GLU A 322 -10.00 5.10 -24.26
C GLU A 322 -9.56 3.94 -25.16
N ILE A 323 -8.37 3.36 -24.88
CA ILE A 323 -7.93 2.16 -25.60
C ILE A 323 -8.91 1.01 -25.35
N VAL A 324 -9.23 0.69 -24.09
CA VAL A 324 -10.16 -0.37 -23.73
C VAL A 324 -11.51 -0.14 -24.38
N LYS A 325 -12.09 1.06 -24.23
CA LYS A 325 -13.38 1.44 -24.79
C LYS A 325 -13.44 1.28 -26.31
N SER A 326 -12.33 1.56 -27.02
CA SER A 326 -12.24 1.38 -28.47
C SER A 326 -12.28 -0.08 -28.94
N LYS A 327 -12.08 -1.06 -28.05
CA LYS A 327 -11.93 -2.50 -28.37
C LYS A 327 -13.12 -3.36 -27.96
N ILE A 328 -14.01 -2.85 -27.10
CA ILE A 328 -15.12 -3.64 -26.53
C ILE A 328 -16.29 -3.85 -27.50
N GLY A 329 -16.47 -2.98 -28.50
CA GLY A 329 -17.61 -3.05 -29.45
C GLY A 329 -18.95 -2.78 -28.75
N ASP A 330 -19.89 -3.73 -28.82
CA ASP A 330 -21.23 -3.66 -28.21
C ASP A 330 -21.26 -4.15 -26.73
N VAL A 331 -20.10 -4.45 -26.15
CA VAL A 331 -19.99 -4.80 -24.73
C VAL A 331 -20.10 -3.55 -23.89
N SER A 332 -20.91 -3.58 -22.83
CA SER A 332 -21.01 -2.48 -21.87
C SER A 332 -19.82 -2.48 -20.90
N LEU A 333 -19.37 -1.27 -20.52
CA LEU A 333 -18.28 -1.06 -19.57
C LEU A 333 -18.77 -0.23 -18.39
N GLU A 334 -18.54 -0.73 -17.19
CA GLU A 334 -18.78 -0.07 -15.92
C GLU A 334 -17.48 0.00 -15.13
N LEU A 335 -17.18 1.13 -14.51
CA LEU A 335 -16.03 1.23 -13.58
C LEU A 335 -16.37 0.52 -12.28
N LEU A 336 -15.44 -0.32 -11.81
CA LEU A 336 -15.60 -1.02 -10.54
C LEU A 336 -14.93 -0.20 -9.42
N GLY A 337 -15.77 0.16 -8.44
CA GLY A 337 -15.31 0.86 -7.25
C GLY A 337 -14.72 2.24 -7.53
N GLU A 338 -14.17 2.80 -6.49
CA GLU A 338 -13.43 4.07 -6.51
C GLU A 338 -11.91 3.86 -6.72
N SER A 339 -11.45 2.60 -6.76
CA SER A 339 -10.06 2.18 -7.02
C SER A 339 -9.61 2.53 -8.44
N GLN A 340 -9.55 3.82 -8.71
CA GLN A 340 -9.25 4.38 -10.04
C GLN A 340 -8.17 5.44 -9.86
N SER A 341 -6.91 5.02 -9.88
CA SER A 341 -5.79 5.94 -9.68
C SER A 341 -4.92 6.07 -10.93
N ASP A 342 -4.40 7.27 -11.16
CA ASP A 342 -3.26 7.46 -12.04
C ASP A 342 -1.98 6.92 -11.35
N PRO A 343 -1.01 6.40 -12.08
CA PRO A 343 0.30 6.08 -11.53
C PRO A 343 0.96 7.34 -10.99
N SER A 344 1.71 7.21 -9.91
CA SER A 344 2.35 8.37 -9.29
C SER A 344 3.73 8.05 -8.73
N TYR A 345 4.52 9.09 -8.52
CA TYR A 345 5.84 8.98 -7.88
C TYR A 345 6.19 10.26 -7.13
N THR A 346 7.04 10.11 -6.13
CA THR A 346 7.73 11.21 -5.47
C THR A 346 9.08 11.41 -6.15
N SER A 347 9.44 12.66 -6.42
CA SER A 347 10.73 12.98 -7.04
C SER A 347 11.89 12.34 -6.28
N PRO A 348 12.86 11.70 -6.97
CA PRO A 348 14.09 11.26 -6.31
C PRO A 348 14.83 12.38 -5.57
N SER A 349 14.65 13.64 -5.97
CA SER A 349 15.25 14.83 -5.35
C SER A 349 14.40 15.43 -4.23
N ALA A 350 13.20 14.94 -3.98
CA ALA A 350 12.33 15.43 -2.90
C ALA A 350 13.03 15.35 -1.53
N LYS A 351 12.77 16.35 -0.68
CA LYS A 351 13.39 16.45 0.66
C LYS A 351 13.27 15.16 1.43
N ILE A 352 12.06 14.56 1.48
CA ILE A 352 11.82 13.35 2.25
C ILE A 352 12.66 12.16 1.75
N VAL A 353 12.81 11.99 0.43
CA VAL A 353 13.63 10.93 -0.17
C VAL A 353 15.10 11.09 0.22
N GLN A 354 15.63 12.31 0.10
CA GLN A 354 17.03 12.59 0.41
C GLN A 354 17.33 12.42 1.90
N VAL A 355 16.47 12.99 2.76
CA VAL A 355 16.62 12.88 4.21
C VAL A 355 16.51 11.42 4.67
N LEU A 356 15.53 10.66 4.17
CA LEU A 356 15.36 9.26 4.54
C LEU A 356 16.56 8.41 4.11
N LYS A 357 17.11 8.62 2.90
CA LYS A 357 18.32 7.93 2.44
C LYS A 357 19.52 8.21 3.35
N GLN A 358 19.75 9.47 3.73
CA GLN A 358 20.84 9.86 4.62
C GLN A 358 20.67 9.27 6.02
N SER A 359 19.45 9.32 6.56
CA SER A 359 19.11 8.74 7.86
C SER A 359 19.34 7.23 7.87
N ALA A 360 18.85 6.52 6.85
CA ALA A 360 19.04 5.09 6.71
C ALA A 360 20.53 4.73 6.57
N GLN A 361 21.28 5.43 5.71
CA GLN A 361 22.74 5.23 5.59
C GLN A 361 23.45 5.41 6.93
N SER A 362 23.07 6.44 7.70
CA SER A 362 23.69 6.70 9.00
C SER A 362 23.40 5.61 10.04
N VAL A 363 22.22 5.00 10.00
CA VAL A 363 21.78 3.96 10.94
C VAL A 363 22.25 2.57 10.51
N LEU A 364 22.12 2.26 9.22
CA LEU A 364 22.35 0.91 8.68
C LEU A 364 23.76 0.71 8.13
N GLY A 365 24.51 1.79 7.87
CA GLY A 365 25.82 1.75 7.23
C GLY A 365 25.78 1.60 5.71
N GLU A 366 24.60 1.45 5.11
CA GLU A 366 24.39 1.35 3.66
C GLU A 366 23.25 2.27 3.20
N THR A 367 23.36 2.80 1.97
CA THR A 367 22.34 3.66 1.38
C THR A 367 21.25 2.82 0.73
N PRO A 368 19.98 2.93 1.12
CA PRO A 368 18.90 2.21 0.47
C PRO A 368 18.78 2.56 -1.02
N ALA A 369 18.48 1.57 -1.85
CA ALA A 369 18.13 1.79 -3.25
C ALA A 369 16.75 2.42 -3.39
N LEU A 370 16.56 3.22 -4.43
CA LEU A 370 15.23 3.69 -4.82
C LEU A 370 14.60 2.69 -5.78
N TYR A 371 13.31 2.42 -5.62
CA TYR A 371 12.58 1.56 -6.55
C TYR A 371 11.12 1.99 -6.72
N VAL A 372 10.47 1.42 -7.72
CA VAL A 372 9.03 1.54 -8.01
C VAL A 372 8.42 0.16 -7.84
N THR A 373 7.31 0.07 -7.12
CA THR A 373 6.56 -1.18 -6.96
C THR A 373 5.62 -1.45 -8.14
N GLN A 374 5.29 -2.72 -8.34
CA GLN A 374 4.29 -3.15 -9.33
C GLN A 374 2.84 -2.99 -8.84
N GLY A 375 2.64 -2.80 -7.55
CA GLY A 375 1.34 -2.62 -6.91
C GLY A 375 0.88 -1.17 -6.88
N THR A 376 -0.16 -0.94 -6.12
CA THR A 376 -0.75 0.36 -5.80
C THR A 376 -1.18 0.38 -4.34
N SER A 377 -1.29 1.57 -3.77
CA SER A 377 -1.66 1.77 -2.36
C SER A 377 -2.21 3.18 -2.13
N ASP A 378 -2.44 3.52 -0.87
CA ASP A 378 -2.81 4.85 -0.43
C ASP A 378 -1.79 5.95 -0.79
N ALA A 379 -0.53 5.61 -1.12
CA ALA A 379 0.43 6.63 -1.54
C ALA A 379 0.03 7.35 -2.82
N ASN A 380 -0.70 6.68 -3.73
CA ASN A 380 -1.29 7.36 -4.89
C ASN A 380 -2.28 8.45 -4.46
N VAL A 381 -3.03 8.22 -3.39
CA VAL A 381 -3.95 9.21 -2.82
C VAL A 381 -3.19 10.40 -2.26
N PHE A 382 -2.17 10.16 -1.44
CA PHE A 382 -1.34 11.22 -0.86
C PHE A 382 -0.63 12.04 -1.93
N ARG A 383 -0.01 11.40 -2.93
CA ARG A 383 0.67 12.08 -4.05
C ARG A 383 -0.30 12.88 -4.91
N LYS A 384 -1.54 12.41 -5.11
CA LYS A 384 -2.63 13.16 -5.78
C LYS A 384 -2.93 14.47 -5.04
N HIS A 385 -2.83 14.49 -3.72
CA HIS A 385 -2.96 15.70 -2.90
C HIS A 385 -1.68 16.55 -2.82
N GLY A 386 -0.63 16.20 -3.57
CA GLY A 386 0.63 16.95 -3.62
C GLY A 386 1.54 16.72 -2.42
N ILE A 387 1.41 15.59 -1.75
CA ILE A 387 2.23 15.17 -0.61
C ILE A 387 3.33 14.22 -1.10
N ASP A 388 4.59 14.59 -0.91
CA ASP A 388 5.73 13.73 -1.23
C ASP A 388 5.72 12.49 -0.35
N THR A 389 5.37 11.33 -0.92
CA THR A 389 5.12 10.09 -0.18
C THR A 389 6.07 8.98 -0.58
N VAL A 390 6.63 8.30 0.41
CA VAL A 390 7.54 7.17 0.25
C VAL A 390 7.11 6.00 1.13
N PHE A 391 7.39 4.75 0.67
CA PHE A 391 7.33 3.58 1.54
C PHE A 391 8.70 3.28 2.10
N TYR A 392 8.74 2.99 3.36
CA TYR A 392 9.94 2.47 4.00
C TYR A 392 9.57 1.77 5.30
N GLY A 393 9.43 0.45 5.26
CA GLY A 393 9.04 -0.35 6.42
C GLY A 393 9.83 -1.65 6.54
N PRO A 394 9.69 -2.37 7.66
CA PRO A 394 10.50 -3.55 7.97
C PRO A 394 10.04 -4.81 7.25
N GLY A 395 8.82 -4.82 6.71
CA GLY A 395 8.23 -5.99 6.06
C GLY A 395 8.91 -6.35 4.75
N ASP A 396 8.88 -7.62 4.42
CA ASP A 396 9.35 -8.16 3.13
C ASP A 396 8.15 -8.44 2.23
N PHE A 397 8.16 -7.96 1.01
CA PHE A 397 7.08 -8.18 0.04
C PHE A 397 6.77 -9.67 -0.18
N ALA A 398 7.77 -10.55 -0.11
CA ALA A 398 7.58 -12.01 -0.24
C ALA A 398 6.62 -12.60 0.80
N ASN A 399 6.48 -11.96 1.96
CA ASN A 399 5.57 -12.39 3.03
C ASN A 399 4.20 -11.73 2.96
N THR A 400 4.03 -10.71 2.13
CA THR A 400 2.79 -9.96 1.96
C THR A 400 1.70 -10.89 1.44
N HIS A 401 0.55 -10.91 2.12
CA HIS A 401 -0.62 -11.76 1.83
C HIS A 401 -0.35 -13.27 1.85
N ALA A 402 0.87 -13.71 2.21
CA ALA A 402 1.25 -15.12 2.25
C ALA A 402 0.80 -15.82 3.56
N PHE A 403 0.75 -17.15 3.55
CA PHE A 403 0.70 -17.92 4.79
C PHE A 403 2.05 -17.82 5.51
N ASN A 404 2.02 -17.88 6.84
CA ASN A 404 3.21 -17.75 7.69
C ASN A 404 3.95 -16.41 7.54
N ASP A 405 3.17 -15.35 7.25
CA ASP A 405 3.64 -13.98 7.26
C ASP A 405 4.48 -13.70 8.51
N SER A 406 5.61 -13.04 8.34
CA SER A 406 6.55 -12.81 9.44
C SER A 406 7.52 -11.69 9.14
N VAL A 407 7.98 -10.99 10.18
CA VAL A 407 8.94 -9.88 10.10
C VAL A 407 10.15 -10.11 11.00
N SER A 408 11.32 -9.64 10.60
CA SER A 408 12.54 -9.69 11.44
C SER A 408 12.47 -8.63 12.54
N ILE A 409 12.76 -9.05 13.78
CA ILE A 409 12.89 -8.17 14.94
C ILE A 409 13.95 -7.10 14.70
N LYS A 410 15.12 -7.50 14.14
CA LYS A 410 16.19 -6.57 13.80
C LYS A 410 15.77 -5.53 12.77
N ALA A 411 14.95 -5.92 11.79
CA ALA A 411 14.43 -4.99 10.80
C ALA A 411 13.48 -3.97 11.43
N VAL A 412 12.58 -4.39 12.33
CA VAL A 412 11.68 -3.50 13.07
C VAL A 412 12.44 -2.48 13.89
N THR A 413 13.43 -2.93 14.65
CA THR A 413 14.27 -2.07 15.51
C THR A 413 15.08 -1.07 14.66
N ALA A 414 15.65 -1.54 13.55
CA ALA A 414 16.42 -0.70 12.64
C ALA A 414 15.55 0.39 11.99
N ILE A 415 14.37 0.03 11.51
CA ILE A 415 13.42 0.97 10.90
C ILE A 415 13.00 2.05 11.91
N ALA A 416 12.68 1.69 13.15
CA ALA A 416 12.32 2.66 14.18
C ALA A 416 13.47 3.68 14.43
N GLN A 417 14.73 3.23 14.43
CA GLN A 417 15.89 4.13 14.52
C GLN A 417 16.00 5.06 13.30
N VAL A 418 15.71 4.55 12.09
CA VAL A 418 15.71 5.36 10.87
C VAL A 418 14.59 6.39 10.91
N TYR A 419 13.38 6.00 11.31
CA TYR A 419 12.25 6.95 11.43
C TYR A 419 12.56 8.07 12.42
N LEU A 420 13.05 7.71 13.62
CA LEU A 420 13.44 8.70 14.61
C LEU A 420 14.45 9.71 14.03
N LYS A 421 15.53 9.21 13.40
CA LYS A 421 16.52 10.07 12.78
C LYS A 421 15.94 10.91 11.64
N THR A 422 15.10 10.32 10.82
CA THR A 422 14.45 11.01 9.68
C THR A 422 13.58 12.18 10.16
N VAL A 423 12.81 12.02 11.24
CA VAL A 423 12.02 13.12 11.81
C VAL A 423 12.93 14.28 12.22
N PHE A 424 14.03 14.02 12.91
CA PHE A 424 14.97 15.07 13.30
C PHE A 424 15.64 15.74 12.10
N GLU A 425 16.13 14.98 11.13
CA GLU A 425 16.79 15.53 9.93
C GLU A 425 15.80 16.25 8.99
N TYR A 426 14.53 15.82 8.97
CA TYR A 426 13.51 16.49 8.16
C TYR A 426 13.18 17.88 8.67
N PHE A 427 13.21 18.08 9.97
CA PHE A 427 12.92 19.35 10.61
C PHE A 427 14.17 20.18 10.96
N SER A 428 15.35 19.77 10.52
CA SER A 428 16.63 20.48 10.75
C SER A 428 16.92 21.62 9.78
#